data_f2ef13fae4a2db5f016cb897a6429995
#
_entry.id   f2ef13fae4a2db5f016cb897a6429995
#
_cell.length_a   1.000
_cell.length_b   1.000
_cell.length_c   1.000
_cell.angle_alpha   90.00
_cell.angle_beta   90.00
_cell.angle_gamma   90.00
#
_symmetry.space_group_name_H-M   'P 1'
#
loop_
_entity.id
_entity.type
_entity.pdbx_description
1 polymer ?
#
loop_
_entity_poly.entity_id
_entity_poly.type
_entity_poly.pdbx_seq_one_letter_code
_entity_poly.pdbx_strand_id
1 'polypeptide(L)'
;MNPPVTFVLTSCGRFNLLELTLRTFLSHNTYPIDRFLLIEDSGNEAVLDICSKFSSPIEVIVNSRRIGLMSSLDRLYREINTEFIFHCEDDWVFFRNGFIEDSLQLLEQNPFMSMVSCRGMGLNAEHNANYEGATKMRLGSVNYRFPPPIGNAWGGV
;
A
#
# COMPACT_ATOMS: atom_id res chain seq x y z
N MET A 1 -3.07 -22.77 -1.41
CA MET A 1 -2.94 -21.89 -0.20
C MET A 1 -2.78 -20.47 -0.70
N ASN A 2 -3.37 -19.50 -0.04
CA ASN A 2 -3.16 -18.09 -0.39
C ASN A 2 -1.72 -17.71 -0.03
N PRO A 3 -0.97 -16.99 -0.90
CA PRO A 3 0.36 -16.52 -0.54
C PRO A 3 0.32 -15.56 0.65
N PRO A 4 1.33 -15.61 1.55
CA PRO A 4 1.35 -14.76 2.74
C PRO A 4 1.58 -13.29 2.38
N VAL A 5 0.77 -12.41 2.96
CA VAL A 5 0.82 -10.95 2.75
C VAL A 5 0.96 -10.22 4.08
N THR A 6 1.94 -9.35 4.20
CA THR A 6 2.02 -8.36 5.28
C THR A 6 1.39 -7.05 4.82
N PHE A 7 0.41 -6.55 5.57
CA PHE A 7 -0.08 -5.18 5.42
C PHE A 7 0.88 -4.22 6.11
N VAL A 8 1.27 -3.17 5.39
CA VAL A 8 2.25 -2.19 5.83
C VAL A 8 1.67 -0.79 5.68
N LEU A 9 1.68 0.00 6.75
CA LEU A 9 1.17 1.35 6.75
C LEU A 9 2.19 2.33 7.36
N THR A 10 2.41 3.45 6.65
CA THR A 10 3.22 4.56 7.14
C THR A 10 2.33 5.72 7.56
N SER A 11 2.60 6.31 8.74
CA SER A 11 1.87 7.43 9.32
C SER A 11 2.83 8.48 9.90
N CYS A 12 2.39 9.73 9.93
CA CYS A 12 3.13 10.81 10.55
C CYS A 12 2.16 11.87 11.14
N GLY A 13 1.51 11.53 12.26
CA GLY A 13 0.67 12.44 13.06
C GLY A 13 -0.69 12.80 12.47
N ARG A 14 -1.10 12.23 11.32
CA ARG A 14 -2.39 12.51 10.67
C ARG A 14 -3.46 11.51 11.10
N PHE A 15 -3.74 11.40 12.38
CA PHE A 15 -4.51 10.31 12.98
C PHE A 15 -5.97 10.21 12.53
N ASN A 16 -6.60 11.30 12.15
CA ASN A 16 -7.94 11.29 11.56
C ASN A 16 -7.96 10.61 10.17
N LEU A 17 -6.92 10.83 9.36
CA LEU A 17 -6.77 10.16 8.07
C LEU A 17 -6.39 8.69 8.26
N LEU A 18 -5.44 8.41 9.17
CA LEU A 18 -5.05 7.06 9.55
C LEU A 18 -6.26 6.21 9.97
N GLU A 19 -7.12 6.74 10.85
CA GLU A 19 -8.34 6.04 11.29
C GLU A 19 -9.27 5.75 10.11
N LEU A 20 -9.44 6.69 9.20
CA LEU A 20 -10.24 6.51 7.98
C LEU A 20 -9.64 5.43 7.06
N THR A 21 -8.32 5.48 6.85
CA THR A 21 -7.60 4.49 6.03
C THR A 21 -7.78 3.08 6.60
N LEU A 22 -7.51 2.88 7.89
CA LEU A 22 -7.67 1.58 8.55
C LEU A 22 -9.11 1.09 8.49
N ARG A 23 -10.08 1.96 8.77
CA ARG A 23 -11.51 1.63 8.73
C ARG A 23 -11.94 1.17 7.34
N THR A 24 -11.58 1.92 6.31
CA THR A 24 -11.97 1.59 4.93
C THR A 24 -11.21 0.37 4.41
N PHE A 25 -9.93 0.20 4.76
CA PHE A 25 -9.18 -1.00 4.43
C PHE A 25 -9.85 -2.25 5.02
N LEU A 26 -10.08 -2.28 6.33
CA LEU A 26 -10.65 -3.44 7.02
C LEU A 26 -12.09 -3.74 6.56
N SER A 27 -12.86 -2.72 6.11
CA SER A 27 -14.21 -2.91 5.57
C SER A 27 -14.22 -3.54 4.18
N HIS A 28 -13.18 -3.33 3.38
CA HIS A 28 -13.14 -3.78 1.98
C HIS A 28 -12.12 -4.89 1.72
N ASN A 29 -11.23 -5.16 2.67
CA ASN A 29 -10.27 -6.24 2.53
C ASN A 29 -10.96 -7.60 2.70
N THR A 30 -10.83 -8.45 1.69
CA THR A 30 -11.34 -9.83 1.65
C THR A 30 -10.22 -10.87 1.71
N TYR A 31 -8.96 -10.41 1.60
CA TYR A 31 -7.80 -11.28 1.62
C TYR A 31 -7.29 -11.51 3.07
N PRO A 32 -6.90 -12.73 3.44
CA PRO A 32 -6.29 -12.98 4.74
C PRO A 32 -4.92 -12.29 4.85
N ILE A 33 -4.76 -11.43 5.85
CA ILE A 33 -3.51 -10.73 6.15
C ILE A 33 -2.81 -11.46 7.29
N ASP A 34 -1.54 -11.81 7.07
CA ASP A 34 -0.73 -12.52 8.07
C ASP A 34 -0.28 -11.60 9.20
N ARG A 35 0.14 -10.37 8.85
CA ARG A 35 0.59 -9.36 9.81
C ARG A 35 0.14 -7.98 9.39
N PHE A 36 -0.21 -7.16 10.38
CA PHE A 36 -0.46 -5.73 10.22
C PHE A 36 0.67 -4.97 10.90
N LEU A 37 1.49 -4.28 10.10
CA LEU A 37 2.60 -3.45 10.58
C LEU A 37 2.31 -1.98 10.30
N LEU A 38 2.44 -1.14 11.32
CA LEU A 38 2.30 0.30 11.20
C LEU A 38 3.54 0.98 11.77
N ILE A 39 4.07 1.97 11.06
CA ILE A 39 5.11 2.85 11.61
C ILE A 39 4.59 4.28 11.71
N GLU A 40 4.77 4.89 12.90
CA GLU A 40 4.43 6.28 13.19
C GLU A 40 5.69 7.13 13.34
N ASP A 41 5.87 8.09 12.44
CA ASP A 41 7.11 8.87 12.33
C ASP A 41 7.08 10.22 13.08
N SER A 42 5.93 10.63 13.63
CA SER A 42 5.88 11.89 14.42
C SER A 42 6.38 11.75 15.85
N GLY A 43 6.52 10.51 16.33
CA GLY A 43 6.84 10.24 17.74
C GLY A 43 5.64 10.32 18.69
N ASN A 44 4.43 10.46 18.16
CA ASN A 44 3.24 10.61 18.97
C ASN A 44 2.57 9.25 19.25
N GLU A 45 2.59 8.83 20.51
CA GLU A 45 2.04 7.55 20.96
C GLU A 45 0.51 7.47 20.90
N ALA A 46 -0.21 8.58 20.64
CA ALA A 46 -1.66 8.56 20.44
C ALA A 46 -2.10 7.65 19.27
N VAL A 47 -1.18 7.26 18.39
CA VAL A 47 -1.41 6.23 17.35
C VAL A 47 -1.87 4.90 17.97
N LEU A 48 -1.40 4.55 19.16
CA LEU A 48 -1.77 3.32 19.85
C LEU A 48 -3.26 3.31 20.20
N ASP A 49 -3.80 4.44 20.63
CA ASP A 49 -5.23 4.59 20.91
C ASP A 49 -6.07 4.46 19.63
N ILE A 50 -5.56 4.93 18.49
CA ILE A 50 -6.23 4.77 17.21
C ILE A 50 -6.25 3.30 16.81
N CYS A 51 -5.11 2.62 16.88
CA CYS A 51 -4.99 1.21 16.50
C CYS A 51 -5.83 0.29 17.41
N SER A 52 -5.95 0.61 18.71
CA SER A 52 -6.74 -0.17 19.67
C SER A 52 -8.23 -0.20 19.38
N LYS A 53 -8.76 0.69 18.54
CA LYS A 53 -10.17 0.71 18.13
C LYS A 53 -10.53 -0.43 17.16
N PHE A 54 -9.53 -1.09 16.60
CA PHE A 54 -9.72 -2.17 15.62
C PHE A 54 -9.47 -3.54 16.24
N SER A 55 -10.26 -4.52 15.82
CA SER A 55 -10.13 -5.92 16.30
C SER A 55 -8.93 -6.66 15.72
N SER A 56 -8.39 -6.17 14.58
CA SER A 56 -7.18 -6.73 13.97
C SER A 56 -5.96 -6.37 14.81
N PRO A 57 -5.06 -7.33 15.10
CA PRO A 57 -3.84 -7.06 15.86
C PRO A 57 -2.86 -6.25 14.99
N ILE A 58 -2.77 -4.94 15.25
CA ILE A 58 -1.85 -4.04 14.53
C ILE A 58 -0.59 -3.86 15.38
N GLU A 59 0.54 -4.31 14.84
CA GLU A 59 1.85 -4.09 15.42
C GLU A 59 2.33 -2.69 15.08
N VAL A 60 2.53 -1.85 16.10
CA VAL A 60 2.88 -0.43 15.91
C VAL A 60 4.33 -0.17 16.32
N ILE A 61 5.07 0.45 15.42
CA ILE A 61 6.41 0.98 15.67
C ILE A 61 6.32 2.49 15.76
N VAL A 62 6.60 3.07 16.92
CA VAL A 62 6.66 4.53 17.07
C VAL A 62 8.12 4.96 17.02
N ASN A 63 8.46 5.86 16.10
CA ASN A 63 9.78 6.49 16.07
C ASN A 63 9.90 7.48 17.24
N SER A 64 11.00 7.47 17.97
CA SER A 64 11.22 8.40 19.08
C SER A 64 11.33 9.87 18.63
N ARG A 65 11.57 10.11 17.36
CA ARG A 65 11.58 11.38 16.67
C ARG A 65 11.31 11.17 15.19
N ARG A 66 10.91 12.22 14.49
CA ARG A 66 10.75 12.17 13.04
C ARG A 66 12.07 11.88 12.34
N ILE A 67 12.12 10.77 11.58
CA ILE A 67 13.29 10.33 10.81
C ILE A 67 13.05 10.37 9.30
N GLY A 68 11.83 10.65 8.88
CA GLY A 68 11.41 10.76 7.49
C GLY A 68 10.94 9.44 6.88
N LEU A 69 10.17 9.56 5.80
CA LEU A 69 9.47 8.44 5.16
C LEU A 69 10.42 7.29 4.78
N MET A 70 11.52 7.60 4.08
CA MET A 70 12.42 6.54 3.59
C MET A 70 13.08 5.75 4.73
N SER A 71 13.53 6.44 5.77
CA SER A 71 14.13 5.78 6.95
C SER A 71 13.10 4.97 7.74
N SER A 72 11.86 5.45 7.80
CA SER A 72 10.74 4.73 8.41
C SER A 72 10.40 3.47 7.62
N LEU A 73 10.36 3.56 6.29
CA LEU A 73 10.16 2.40 5.41
C LEU A 73 11.25 1.37 5.56
N ASP A 74 12.53 1.78 5.56
CA ASP A 74 13.65 0.87 5.77
C ASP A 74 13.54 0.14 7.11
N ARG A 75 13.14 0.85 8.16
CA ARG A 75 12.93 0.25 9.48
C ARG A 75 11.79 -0.76 9.45
N LEU A 76 10.68 -0.40 8.85
CA LEU A 76 9.47 -1.21 8.77
C LEU A 76 9.69 -2.47 7.93
N TYR A 77 10.36 -2.35 6.78
CA TYR A 77 10.59 -3.46 5.87
C TYR A 77 11.56 -4.52 6.43
N ARG A 78 12.41 -4.17 7.38
CA ARG A 78 13.26 -5.15 8.08
C ARG A 78 12.50 -6.14 8.95
N GLU A 79 11.27 -5.78 9.35
CA GLU A 79 10.39 -6.63 10.16
C GLU A 79 9.57 -7.62 9.30
N ILE A 80 9.65 -7.53 7.96
CA ILE A 80 8.83 -8.30 7.04
C ILE A 80 9.54 -9.60 6.66
N ASN A 81 8.79 -10.70 6.72
CA ASN A 81 9.25 -12.03 6.34
C ASN A 81 8.26 -12.76 5.40
N THR A 82 7.23 -12.08 4.92
CA THR A 82 6.27 -12.63 3.94
C THR A 82 6.74 -12.37 2.51
N GLU A 83 6.23 -13.16 1.58
CA GLU A 83 6.57 -13.06 0.16
C GLU A 83 6.02 -11.76 -0.46
N PHE A 84 4.82 -11.34 -0.02
CA PHE A 84 4.16 -10.15 -0.55
C PHE A 84 3.92 -9.11 0.53
N ILE A 85 3.95 -7.86 0.10
CA ILE A 85 3.66 -6.68 0.92
C ILE A 85 2.51 -5.91 0.28
N PHE A 86 1.49 -5.60 1.07
CA PHE A 86 0.51 -4.57 0.69
C PHE A 86 0.84 -3.29 1.46
N HIS A 87 1.42 -2.31 0.75
CA HIS A 87 1.82 -1.04 1.35
C HIS A 87 0.82 0.05 1.01
N CYS A 88 0.37 0.79 2.02
CA CYS A 88 -0.39 2.04 1.87
C CYS A 88 0.11 3.12 2.83
N GLU A 89 -0.31 4.36 2.57
CA GLU A 89 -0.08 5.51 3.43
C GLU A 89 -1.35 5.84 4.24
N ASP A 90 -1.23 6.73 5.21
CA ASP A 90 -2.31 7.06 6.16
C ASP A 90 -3.45 7.91 5.59
N ASP A 91 -3.42 8.25 4.30
CA ASP A 91 -4.42 9.08 3.61
C ASP A 91 -5.15 8.37 2.46
N TRP A 92 -5.16 7.04 2.47
CA TRP A 92 -5.87 6.25 1.46
C TRP A 92 -7.32 5.95 1.86
N VAL A 93 -8.20 5.88 0.88
CA VAL A 93 -9.59 5.44 1.05
C VAL A 93 -9.85 4.25 0.13
N PHE A 94 -10.23 3.13 0.73
CA PHE A 94 -10.60 1.92 0.02
C PHE A 94 -12.11 1.93 -0.24
N PHE A 95 -12.53 1.60 -1.46
CA PHE A 95 -13.93 1.71 -1.90
C PHE A 95 -14.44 0.48 -2.68
N ARG A 96 -13.61 -0.57 -2.84
CA ARG A 96 -14.00 -1.85 -3.45
C ARG A 96 -13.27 -3.01 -2.79
N ASN A 97 -13.85 -4.22 -2.93
CA ASN A 97 -13.24 -5.46 -2.49
C ASN A 97 -12.31 -6.05 -3.57
N GLY A 98 -11.52 -7.07 -3.21
CA GLY A 98 -10.74 -7.89 -4.14
C GLY A 98 -9.48 -7.22 -4.68
N PHE A 99 -9.05 -6.08 -4.13
CA PHE A 99 -7.88 -5.34 -4.65
C PHE A 99 -6.55 -6.07 -4.40
N ILE A 100 -6.43 -6.84 -3.32
CA ILE A 100 -5.22 -7.67 -3.05
C ILE A 100 -5.22 -8.89 -3.96
N GLU A 101 -6.35 -9.58 -4.06
CA GLU A 101 -6.53 -10.74 -4.93
C GLU A 101 -6.22 -10.42 -6.38
N ASP A 102 -6.77 -9.30 -6.89
CA ASP A 102 -6.50 -8.81 -8.24
C ASP A 102 -5.00 -8.51 -8.45
N SER A 103 -4.35 -7.89 -7.45
CA SER A 103 -2.93 -7.56 -7.51
C SER A 103 -2.04 -8.79 -7.51
N LEU A 104 -2.32 -9.77 -6.66
CA LEU A 104 -1.58 -11.03 -6.61
C LEU A 104 -1.73 -11.80 -7.91
N GLN A 105 -2.95 -11.89 -8.47
CA GLN A 105 -3.18 -12.53 -9.77
C GLN A 105 -2.34 -11.89 -10.88
N LEU A 106 -2.21 -10.56 -10.89
CA LEU A 106 -1.37 -9.85 -11.85
C LEU A 106 0.11 -10.18 -11.67
N LEU A 107 0.61 -10.18 -10.43
CA LEU A 107 2.01 -10.49 -10.12
C LEU A 107 2.37 -11.94 -10.48
N GLU A 108 1.52 -12.90 -10.12
CA GLU A 108 1.75 -14.33 -10.41
C GLU A 108 1.79 -14.63 -11.91
N GLN A 109 0.95 -13.98 -12.70
CA GLN A 109 0.88 -14.21 -14.14
C GLN A 109 1.85 -13.36 -14.96
N ASN A 110 2.55 -12.43 -14.33
CA ASN A 110 3.50 -11.55 -14.99
C ASN A 110 4.83 -11.49 -14.22
N PRO A 111 5.72 -12.47 -14.40
CA PRO A 111 6.99 -12.56 -13.64
C PRO A 111 7.91 -11.33 -13.74
N PHE A 112 7.65 -10.47 -14.72
CA PHE A 112 8.41 -9.21 -14.89
C PHE A 112 7.85 -8.03 -14.06
N MET A 113 6.67 -8.20 -13.46
CA MET A 113 6.09 -7.21 -12.58
C MET A 113 6.62 -7.40 -11.16
N SER A 114 7.17 -6.35 -10.57
CA SER A 114 7.56 -6.31 -9.16
C SER A 114 6.54 -5.60 -8.27
N MET A 115 5.61 -4.85 -8.88
CA MET A 115 4.66 -4.03 -8.15
C MET A 115 3.37 -3.81 -8.94
N VAL A 116 2.25 -3.77 -8.22
CA VAL A 116 0.94 -3.32 -8.71
C VAL A 116 0.51 -2.10 -7.91
N SER A 117 0.18 -1.00 -8.59
CA SER A 117 -0.35 0.19 -7.93
C SER A 117 -1.87 0.20 -7.98
N CYS A 118 -2.51 0.12 -6.80
CA CYS A 118 -3.96 0.18 -6.64
C CYS A 118 -4.43 1.63 -6.58
N ARG A 119 -4.67 2.24 -7.74
CA ARG A 119 -5.19 3.62 -7.79
C ARG A 119 -6.52 3.67 -8.53
N GLY A 120 -7.47 4.45 -7.99
CA GLY A 120 -8.73 4.73 -8.66
C GLY A 120 -8.49 5.54 -9.94
N MET A 121 -8.98 5.00 -11.07
CA MET A 121 -8.90 5.67 -12.36
C MET A 121 -9.97 6.77 -12.40
N GLY A 122 -9.57 8.02 -12.41
CA GLY A 122 -10.48 9.15 -12.65
C GLY A 122 -10.67 10.14 -11.50
N LEU A 123 -10.06 9.92 -10.35
CA LEU A 123 -10.20 10.84 -9.22
C LEU A 123 -9.27 12.08 -9.28
N ASN A 124 -8.17 12.02 -10.05
CA ASN A 124 -7.27 13.18 -10.24
C ASN A 124 -6.74 13.23 -11.67
N ALA A 125 -7.09 14.27 -12.41
CA ALA A 125 -6.60 14.51 -13.79
C ALA A 125 -5.06 14.57 -13.86
N GLU A 126 -4.40 15.09 -12.83
CA GLU A 126 -2.94 15.19 -12.76
C GLU A 126 -2.24 13.82 -12.70
N HIS A 127 -2.85 12.83 -12.07
CA HIS A 127 -2.30 11.47 -12.05
C HIS A 127 -2.57 10.70 -13.34
N ASN A 128 -3.55 11.12 -14.15
CA ASN A 128 -3.82 10.51 -15.46
C ASN A 128 -2.74 10.89 -16.49
N ALA A 129 -2.10 12.05 -16.38
CA ALA A 129 -1.02 12.47 -17.27
C ALA A 129 0.19 11.51 -17.22
N ASN A 130 0.49 10.93 -16.06
CA ASN A 130 1.58 9.95 -15.88
C ASN A 130 1.32 8.60 -16.56
N TYR A 131 0.09 8.35 -17.01
CA TYR A 131 -0.31 7.14 -17.73
C TYR A 131 -0.66 7.39 -19.19
N GLU A 132 -0.36 8.58 -19.71
CA GLU A 132 -0.50 8.87 -21.12
C GLU A 132 0.43 7.92 -21.90
N GLY A 133 -0.12 7.21 -22.88
CA GLY A 133 0.62 6.17 -23.60
C GLY A 133 0.68 4.79 -22.91
N ALA A 134 0.10 4.62 -21.72
CA ALA A 134 0.03 3.31 -21.08
C ALA A 134 -0.87 2.35 -21.87
N THR A 135 -0.40 1.12 -22.04
CA THR A 135 -1.17 0.05 -22.70
C THR A 135 -2.26 -0.45 -21.76
N LYS A 136 -3.53 -0.37 -22.22
CA LYS A 136 -4.67 -0.96 -21.50
C LYS A 136 -4.65 -2.46 -21.74
N MET A 137 -4.72 -3.22 -20.67
CA MET A 137 -4.71 -4.67 -20.67
C MET A 137 -5.82 -5.21 -19.78
N ARG A 138 -6.14 -6.49 -19.97
CA ARG A 138 -7.14 -7.20 -19.16
C ARG A 138 -6.65 -8.59 -18.82
N LEU A 139 -6.84 -8.97 -17.57
CA LEU A 139 -6.60 -10.32 -17.08
C LEU A 139 -7.88 -10.81 -16.37
N GLY A 140 -8.61 -11.72 -16.97
CA GLY A 140 -9.92 -12.15 -16.47
C GLY A 140 -10.88 -10.97 -16.35
N SER A 141 -11.32 -10.65 -15.13
CA SER A 141 -12.15 -9.48 -14.81
C SER A 141 -11.35 -8.22 -14.50
N VAL A 142 -10.02 -8.34 -14.31
CA VAL A 142 -9.16 -7.24 -13.90
C VAL A 142 -8.71 -6.41 -15.10
N ASN A 143 -9.06 -5.13 -15.11
CA ASN A 143 -8.52 -4.17 -16.08
C ASN A 143 -7.33 -3.44 -15.45
N TYR A 144 -6.21 -3.41 -16.15
CA TYR A 144 -5.01 -2.74 -15.69
C TYR A 144 -4.31 -1.96 -16.82
N ARG A 145 -3.36 -1.11 -16.45
CA ARG A 145 -2.54 -0.40 -17.42
C ARG A 145 -1.07 -0.74 -17.17
N PHE A 146 -0.40 -1.08 -18.24
CA PHE A 146 1.05 -1.20 -18.24
C PHE A 146 1.65 0.16 -18.61
N PRO A 147 2.49 0.78 -17.76
CA PRO A 147 3.11 2.05 -18.11
C PRO A 147 3.94 1.89 -19.38
N PRO A 148 4.07 2.93 -20.22
CA PRO A 148 4.97 2.88 -21.35
C PRO A 148 6.39 2.63 -20.83
N PRO A 149 7.26 1.97 -21.63
CA PRO A 149 8.66 1.86 -21.26
C PRO A 149 9.19 3.29 -21.06
N ILE A 150 9.74 3.54 -19.87
CA ILE A 150 10.36 4.81 -19.55
C ILE A 150 11.57 4.93 -20.49
N GLY A 151 11.41 5.65 -21.62
CA GLY A 151 12.51 5.96 -22.49
C GLY A 151 13.54 6.76 -21.68
N ASN A 152 14.73 6.19 -21.50
CA ASN A 152 15.97 6.80 -20.96
C ASN A 152 15.86 8.02 -20.02
N ALA A 153 14.79 8.09 -19.19
CA ALA A 153 14.59 9.17 -18.22
C ALA A 153 15.59 9.08 -17.04
N TRP A 154 16.35 8.02 -16.96
CA TRP A 154 17.53 7.88 -16.12
C TRP A 154 18.78 8.03 -16.99
N GLY A 155 18.90 9.17 -17.65
CA GLY A 155 20.17 9.66 -18.12
C GLY A 155 21.03 9.93 -16.89
N GLY A 156 21.66 8.87 -16.38
CA GLY A 156 22.61 8.98 -15.31
C GLY A 156 23.77 9.85 -15.72
N VAL A 157 24.16 10.72 -14.86
CA VAL A 157 25.52 11.22 -14.75
C VAL A 157 26.27 10.23 -13.87
#